data_a78a01a6b8209f7cfd6c88f63c6dda0f
#
_entry.id   a78a01a6b8209f7cfd6c88f63c6dda0f
#
_cell.length_a   1.000
_cell.length_b   1.000
_cell.length_c   1.000
_cell.angle_alpha   90.00
_cell.angle_beta   90.00
_cell.angle_gamma   90.00
#
_symmetry.space_group_name_H-M   'P 1'
#
loop_
_entity.id
_entity.type
_entity.pdbx_description
1 polymer ?
#
loop_
_entity_poly.entity_id
_entity_poly.type
_entity_poly.pdbx_seq_one_letter_code
_entity_poly.pdbx_strand_id
1 'polypeptide(L)'
;MGSRFTYPKKVALMVAVCGPLLGLIGATGADAAPTTTTIAPTPSSTTTSKPPTTTTAPAGTTTSTTAPAATSTTVAPAPILGSTTTTTAPQHVVNQPNVNALTPHVLTLRGSGVKYQTSKGVSSLGLGPNVPSYLGSPGGPYLYDSKGRVILMHGVNVVYKHAPYIAYPDPGQPWNFDATDAAKMQRLGFNVVRLGIEWQALEPGSGGPNQPQVCTPGAPGNAHEWNQAVAEAYLNHVAATVSLLAKYGIYTLLDMHQDVYNQNFRGEGAPDWAVCTNNVPIVPKGGRWSSNYSNPTLQTAVGHFWSNDVVGNLQGNYDLVWKTVAQKFKNNPWVVGYDPYNEPFSTETQTASGSTYTGQLECFYVGTAHTAFLANGAGALNCPPGDPSNGVVPTIQSVDSHHLTFVEPDIYWVTGGNIPSQLGPLPFKRIVFNFHTYCGDRSPVTGNPTDLLKCLQAEETAASEQDITRLSMSSAAQPSGPAIFMSEFGATTSVPLAGFDVEWAGLDDLGWIYWAWKFYDDPTGSSAEGLVQPDGSYSPIVGVLSRTYPQAVAGDPNSVIFNPFTGAFNMVYSPTQAAQGVTTVFVAARQHYPNGWCSAVKNGRITSKPGASHLTVQTVGHPTQVYITVTAGACPS
;
A
#
# COMPACT_ATOMS: atom_id res chain seq x y z
N MET A 1 17.48 -16.70 -19.76
CA MET A 1 16.39 -17.29 -20.57
C MET A 1 15.13 -17.18 -19.75
N GLY A 2 14.36 -16.12 -19.98
CA GLY A 2 13.14 -15.83 -19.23
C GLY A 2 12.00 -16.76 -19.67
N SER A 3 11.46 -17.51 -18.74
CA SER A 3 10.20 -18.20 -18.97
C SER A 3 9.09 -17.16 -19.05
N ARG A 4 8.58 -16.91 -20.24
CA ARG A 4 7.33 -16.16 -20.43
C ARG A 4 6.20 -16.98 -19.81
N PHE A 5 5.79 -16.64 -18.60
CA PHE A 5 4.51 -17.10 -18.07
C PHE A 5 3.41 -16.43 -18.89
N THR A 6 2.68 -17.22 -19.66
CA THR A 6 1.57 -16.72 -20.45
C THR A 6 0.37 -16.45 -19.52
N TYR A 7 -0.02 -15.21 -19.42
CA TYR A 7 -1.13 -14.63 -18.67
C TYR A 7 -2.44 -15.47 -18.60
N PRO A 8 -2.85 -16.19 -19.66
CA PRO A 8 -4.11 -16.94 -19.67
C PRO A 8 -4.24 -18.02 -18.60
N LYS A 9 -3.13 -18.55 -18.09
CA LYS A 9 -3.17 -19.62 -17.06
C LYS A 9 -3.39 -19.08 -15.65
N LYS A 10 -2.93 -17.86 -15.36
CA LYS A 10 -3.12 -17.22 -14.05
C LYS A 10 -4.56 -16.77 -13.86
N VAL A 11 -5.19 -16.18 -14.87
CA VAL A 11 -6.60 -15.74 -14.87
C VAL A 11 -7.55 -16.93 -14.65
N ALA A 12 -7.32 -18.06 -15.31
CA ALA A 12 -8.15 -19.25 -15.12
C ALA A 12 -8.06 -19.81 -13.69
N LEU A 13 -6.89 -19.68 -13.05
CA LEU A 13 -6.70 -20.11 -11.66
C LEU A 13 -7.38 -19.17 -10.67
N MET A 14 -7.37 -17.86 -10.93
CA MET A 14 -8.00 -16.83 -10.11
C MET A 14 -9.53 -17.00 -10.04
N VAL A 15 -10.19 -17.23 -11.18
CA VAL A 15 -11.63 -17.51 -11.21
C VAL A 15 -11.98 -18.81 -10.46
N ALA A 16 -11.07 -19.78 -10.45
CA ALA A 16 -11.28 -21.04 -9.73
C ALA A 16 -11.16 -20.91 -8.21
N VAL A 17 -10.33 -19.99 -7.72
CA VAL A 17 -10.13 -19.77 -6.28
C VAL A 17 -11.18 -18.83 -5.72
N CYS A 18 -11.63 -17.83 -6.49
CA CYS A 18 -12.64 -16.85 -6.07
C CYS A 18 -14.10 -17.31 -6.33
N GLY A 19 -14.32 -18.32 -7.14
CA GLY A 19 -15.66 -18.88 -7.41
C GLY A 19 -16.48 -19.22 -6.15
N PRO A 20 -15.90 -19.86 -5.14
CA PRO A 20 -16.57 -20.11 -3.86
C PRO A 20 -16.90 -18.85 -3.06
N LEU A 21 -16.12 -17.80 -3.18
CA LEU A 21 -16.36 -16.50 -2.52
C LEU A 21 -17.61 -15.80 -3.07
N LEU A 22 -17.84 -15.88 -4.38
CA LEU A 22 -19.02 -15.31 -5.02
C LEU A 22 -20.30 -16.12 -4.72
N GLY A 23 -20.20 -17.43 -4.49
CA GLY A 23 -21.32 -18.29 -4.11
C GLY A 23 -21.88 -18.04 -2.70
N LEU A 24 -21.08 -17.51 -1.78
CA LEU A 24 -21.51 -17.19 -0.41
C LEU A 24 -22.37 -15.91 -0.34
N ILE A 25 -22.29 -15.02 -1.32
CA ILE A 25 -23.05 -13.77 -1.36
C ILE A 25 -24.54 -14.03 -1.67
N GLY A 26 -24.86 -15.15 -2.31
CA GLY A 26 -26.23 -15.52 -2.67
C GLY A 26 -27.08 -16.15 -1.55
N ALA A 27 -26.48 -16.50 -0.40
CA ALA A 27 -27.16 -17.31 0.64
C ALA A 27 -27.56 -16.55 1.90
N THR A 28 -27.30 -15.25 2.06
CA THR A 28 -27.61 -14.48 3.28
C THR A 28 -28.61 -13.34 3.11
N GLY A 29 -29.47 -13.41 2.08
CA GLY A 29 -30.56 -12.49 1.86
C GLY A 29 -31.87 -13.02 2.42
N ALA A 30 -32.07 -13.06 3.73
CA ALA A 30 -33.40 -13.22 4.35
C ALA A 30 -33.47 -12.36 5.62
N ASP A 31 -34.20 -11.29 5.48
CA ASP A 31 -34.96 -10.49 6.44
C ASP A 31 -34.63 -10.57 7.94
N ALA A 32 -34.07 -9.47 8.48
CA ALA A 32 -34.43 -9.00 9.80
C ALA A 32 -34.59 -7.47 9.76
N ALA A 33 -35.84 -7.02 9.81
CA ALA A 33 -36.15 -5.59 9.95
C ALA A 33 -35.69 -5.07 11.32
N PRO A 34 -35.14 -3.86 11.41
CA PRO A 34 -34.81 -3.26 12.70
C PRO A 34 -36.07 -2.75 13.38
N THR A 35 -36.37 -3.28 14.57
CA THR A 35 -37.36 -2.71 15.50
C THR A 35 -36.84 -1.39 16.03
N THR A 36 -37.46 -0.30 15.63
CA THR A 36 -37.29 1.05 16.17
C THR A 36 -37.88 1.12 17.58
N THR A 37 -37.01 1.24 18.58
CA THR A 37 -37.44 1.61 19.94
C THR A 37 -37.39 3.14 20.05
N THR A 38 -38.57 3.76 20.07
CA THR A 38 -38.79 5.16 20.32
C THR A 38 -38.55 5.46 21.80
N ILE A 39 -37.54 6.27 22.12
CA ILE A 39 -37.37 6.88 23.46
C ILE A 39 -37.91 8.29 23.38
N ALA A 40 -38.90 8.59 24.23
CA ALA A 40 -39.55 9.89 24.36
C ALA A 40 -38.58 10.92 25.03
N PRO A 41 -38.64 12.19 24.65
CA PRO A 41 -37.80 13.21 25.26
C PRO A 41 -38.43 13.77 26.56
N THR A 42 -37.61 13.93 27.58
CA THR A 42 -37.89 14.69 28.81
C THR A 42 -37.74 16.19 28.56
N PRO A 43 -38.60 17.04 29.19
CA PRO A 43 -38.62 18.48 28.88
C PRO A 43 -37.53 19.25 29.61
N SER A 44 -36.88 20.15 28.90
CA SER A 44 -35.94 21.13 29.46
C SER A 44 -36.59 22.52 29.52
N SER A 45 -36.36 23.18 30.64
CA SER A 45 -36.92 24.43 31.06
C SER A 45 -36.44 25.65 30.23
N THR A 46 -37.42 26.51 29.93
CA THR A 46 -37.28 27.82 29.32
C THR A 46 -36.67 28.85 30.26
N THR A 47 -35.70 29.64 29.79
CA THR A 47 -35.44 31.00 30.26
C THR A 47 -35.38 31.96 29.09
N THR A 48 -36.28 32.91 29.12
CA THR A 48 -36.46 34.03 28.20
C THR A 48 -35.42 35.12 28.40
N SER A 49 -34.86 35.66 27.33
CA SER A 49 -34.35 37.04 27.31
C SER A 49 -34.56 37.67 25.92
N LYS A 50 -34.99 38.92 25.97
CA LYS A 50 -35.59 39.81 24.99
C LYS A 50 -34.54 40.41 24.03
N PRO A 51 -34.87 40.69 22.76
CA PRO A 51 -33.95 41.31 21.80
C PRO A 51 -33.97 42.84 21.83
N PRO A 52 -32.95 43.54 21.36
CA PRO A 52 -33.03 44.94 21.03
C PRO A 52 -33.22 45.22 19.54
N THR A 53 -33.89 46.28 19.34
CA THR A 53 -34.48 46.99 18.23
C THR A 53 -33.61 47.27 17.00
N THR A 54 -34.32 47.27 15.88
CA THR A 54 -34.07 47.77 14.54
C THR A 54 -33.62 49.24 14.44
N THR A 55 -32.72 49.52 13.47
CA THR A 55 -32.63 50.81 12.83
C THR A 55 -32.52 50.66 11.30
N THR A 56 -33.31 51.48 10.64
CA THR A 56 -33.67 51.54 9.22
C THR A 56 -32.58 52.08 8.32
N ALA A 57 -32.59 51.61 7.06
CA ALA A 57 -31.82 52.09 5.91
C ALA A 57 -32.37 53.38 5.28
N PRO A 58 -31.64 53.98 4.35
CA PRO A 58 -32.34 54.48 3.17
C PRO A 58 -31.78 53.96 1.83
N ALA A 59 -32.69 53.97 0.88
CA ALA A 59 -32.60 53.50 -0.48
C ALA A 59 -31.69 54.37 -1.38
N GLY A 60 -31.00 53.70 -2.33
CA GLY A 60 -30.26 54.34 -3.40
C GLY A 60 -30.43 53.56 -4.73
N THR A 61 -31.08 54.22 -5.60
CA THR A 61 -31.34 54.13 -7.04
C THR A 61 -30.62 53.08 -7.88
N THR A 62 -31.44 52.36 -8.68
CA THR A 62 -31.15 51.55 -9.83
C THR A 62 -30.72 52.37 -11.04
N THR A 63 -29.66 51.94 -11.75
CA THR A 63 -29.44 52.26 -13.15
C THR A 63 -29.20 50.96 -13.94
N SER A 64 -30.12 50.74 -14.86
CA SER A 64 -30.11 49.66 -15.88
C SER A 64 -29.17 50.06 -17.01
N THR A 65 -28.25 49.15 -17.39
CA THR A 65 -27.54 49.20 -18.67
C THR A 65 -27.73 47.89 -19.39
N THR A 66 -28.44 47.99 -20.49
CA THR A 66 -28.68 46.95 -21.51
C THR A 66 -27.43 46.61 -22.27
N ALA A 67 -27.13 45.31 -22.39
CA ALA A 67 -26.10 44.74 -23.26
C ALA A 67 -26.71 44.39 -24.65
N PRO A 68 -25.96 44.54 -25.75
CA PRO A 68 -26.46 44.24 -27.09
C PRO A 68 -26.34 42.75 -27.44
N ALA A 69 -27.28 42.29 -28.25
CA ALA A 69 -27.44 40.93 -28.76
C ALA A 69 -26.31 40.50 -29.69
N ALA A 70 -25.83 39.28 -29.50
CA ALA A 70 -24.90 38.61 -30.39
C ALA A 70 -25.66 37.88 -31.51
N THR A 71 -25.33 38.19 -32.73
CA THR A 71 -25.82 37.57 -33.97
C THR A 71 -25.19 36.19 -34.17
N SER A 72 -26.05 35.19 -34.31
CA SER A 72 -25.71 33.82 -34.72
C SER A 72 -25.51 33.77 -36.25
N THR A 73 -24.33 33.38 -36.71
CA THR A 73 -24.06 32.96 -38.07
C THR A 73 -23.96 31.45 -38.16
N THR A 74 -24.97 30.86 -38.78
CA THR A 74 -24.98 29.45 -39.19
C THR A 74 -24.08 29.25 -40.40
N VAL A 75 -23.09 28.36 -40.28
CA VAL A 75 -22.28 27.84 -41.39
C VAL A 75 -22.79 26.44 -41.75
N ALA A 76 -23.13 26.25 -43.02
CA ALA A 76 -23.62 24.99 -43.58
C ALA A 76 -22.48 23.96 -43.73
N PRO A 77 -22.75 22.64 -43.63
CA PRO A 77 -21.73 21.60 -43.74
C PRO A 77 -21.41 21.25 -45.20
N ALA A 78 -20.12 21.05 -45.50
CA ALA A 78 -19.61 20.56 -46.77
C ALA A 78 -19.76 19.03 -46.89
N PRO A 79 -19.82 18.46 -48.09
CA PRO A 79 -20.25 17.09 -48.32
C PRO A 79 -19.15 16.06 -48.06
N ILE A 80 -19.59 14.95 -47.50
CA ILE A 80 -18.84 13.73 -47.19
C ILE A 80 -18.55 12.97 -48.49
N LEU A 81 -17.29 12.73 -48.80
CA LEU A 81 -16.87 11.70 -49.77
C LEU A 81 -16.49 10.45 -48.98
N GLY A 82 -17.26 9.41 -49.17
CA GLY A 82 -17.08 8.14 -48.53
C GLY A 82 -15.99 7.28 -49.17
N SER A 83 -15.36 6.48 -48.36
CA SER A 83 -14.96 5.11 -48.69
C SER A 83 -14.77 4.33 -47.41
N THR A 84 -15.70 3.44 -47.21
CA THR A 84 -15.74 2.43 -46.14
C THR A 84 -14.83 1.28 -46.49
N THR A 85 -13.90 0.98 -45.59
CA THR A 85 -13.47 -0.41 -45.35
C THR A 85 -13.49 -0.65 -43.85
N THR A 86 -14.62 -1.15 -43.40
CA THR A 86 -14.77 -1.75 -42.05
C THR A 86 -14.00 -3.06 -42.01
N THR A 87 -12.81 -3.02 -41.47
CA THR A 87 -12.17 -4.22 -40.88
C THR A 87 -12.77 -4.43 -39.51
N THR A 88 -13.76 -5.28 -39.42
CA THR A 88 -14.24 -5.85 -38.15
C THR A 88 -13.09 -6.64 -37.50
N ALA A 89 -12.61 -6.13 -36.38
CA ALA A 89 -11.77 -6.93 -35.48
C ALA A 89 -12.54 -8.21 -35.08
N PRO A 90 -11.89 -9.37 -35.03
CA PRO A 90 -12.57 -10.58 -34.62
C PRO A 90 -13.05 -10.41 -33.18
N GLN A 91 -14.35 -10.45 -32.98
CA GLN A 91 -14.94 -10.62 -31.66
C GLN A 91 -14.47 -11.97 -31.13
N HIS A 92 -13.57 -11.95 -30.14
CA HIS A 92 -13.34 -13.11 -29.31
C HIS A 92 -14.64 -13.40 -28.55
N VAL A 93 -15.40 -14.37 -29.04
CA VAL A 93 -16.43 -15.02 -28.26
C VAL A 93 -15.70 -15.77 -27.15
N VAL A 94 -15.66 -15.13 -25.98
CA VAL A 94 -15.22 -15.81 -24.75
C VAL A 94 -16.31 -16.83 -24.44
N ASN A 95 -16.08 -18.08 -24.83
CA ASN A 95 -16.84 -19.21 -24.29
C ASN A 95 -16.70 -19.14 -22.78
N GLN A 96 -17.81 -18.91 -22.08
CA GLN A 96 -17.83 -18.97 -20.62
C GLN A 96 -17.24 -20.30 -20.16
N PRO A 97 -16.14 -20.33 -19.43
CA PRO A 97 -15.58 -21.57 -18.93
C PRO A 97 -16.61 -22.21 -17.99
N ASN A 98 -16.79 -23.51 -18.15
CA ASN A 98 -17.63 -24.31 -17.27
C ASN A 98 -17.03 -24.25 -15.85
N VAL A 99 -17.59 -23.40 -15.00
CA VAL A 99 -17.13 -23.12 -13.62
C VAL A 99 -17.04 -24.39 -12.74
N ASN A 100 -17.66 -25.48 -13.13
CA ASN A 100 -17.56 -26.78 -12.44
C ASN A 100 -16.29 -27.58 -12.77
N ALA A 101 -15.47 -27.13 -13.74
CA ALA A 101 -14.24 -27.83 -14.15
C ALA A 101 -12.97 -27.27 -13.47
N LEU A 102 -13.06 -26.19 -12.70
CA LEU A 102 -11.93 -25.45 -12.12
C LEU A 102 -11.87 -25.56 -10.59
N THR A 103 -12.19 -26.72 -10.03
CA THR A 103 -11.72 -27.01 -8.66
C THR A 103 -10.20 -27.01 -8.71
N PRO A 104 -9.51 -26.14 -7.94
CA PRO A 104 -8.05 -26.20 -7.86
C PRO A 104 -7.68 -27.62 -7.49
N HIS A 105 -6.91 -28.30 -8.35
CA HIS A 105 -6.40 -29.61 -8.00
C HIS A 105 -5.48 -29.44 -6.80
N VAL A 106 -6.03 -29.73 -5.62
CA VAL A 106 -5.23 -29.85 -4.40
C VAL A 106 -4.19 -30.93 -4.71
N LEU A 107 -2.92 -30.52 -4.79
CA LEU A 107 -1.82 -31.45 -4.98
C LEU A 107 -1.81 -32.43 -3.82
N THR A 108 -2.39 -33.61 -4.03
CA THR A 108 -2.29 -34.66 -3.03
C THR A 108 -0.99 -35.39 -3.30
N LEU A 109 0.06 -35.06 -2.58
CA LEU A 109 1.32 -35.78 -2.64
C LEU A 109 1.08 -37.20 -2.12
N ARG A 110 1.30 -38.22 -2.97
CA ARG A 110 1.21 -39.63 -2.61
C ARG A 110 2.36 -40.41 -3.25
N GLY A 111 2.72 -41.55 -2.64
CA GLY A 111 3.67 -42.53 -3.21
C GLY A 111 5.08 -42.45 -2.60
N SER A 112 5.99 -43.15 -3.21
CA SER A 112 7.37 -43.30 -2.74
C SER A 112 8.11 -41.96 -2.73
N GLY A 113 8.86 -41.69 -1.67
CA GLY A 113 9.64 -40.45 -1.52
C GLY A 113 8.90 -39.30 -0.86
N VAL A 114 7.59 -39.39 -0.60
CA VAL A 114 6.85 -38.37 0.17
C VAL A 114 7.09 -38.60 1.66
N LYS A 115 7.41 -37.53 2.40
CA LYS A 115 7.56 -37.51 3.86
C LYS A 115 6.39 -36.79 4.48
N TYR A 116 5.78 -37.37 5.49
CA TYR A 116 4.61 -36.85 6.18
C TYR A 116 4.93 -36.48 7.63
N GLN A 117 4.24 -35.48 8.13
CA GLN A 117 4.24 -35.09 9.54
C GLN A 117 2.84 -34.68 9.98
N THR A 118 2.27 -35.41 10.92
CA THR A 118 1.02 -35.03 11.60
C THR A 118 1.32 -34.10 12.75
N SER A 119 0.56 -33.01 12.87
CA SER A 119 0.67 -32.02 13.94
C SER A 119 -0.69 -31.77 14.58
N LYS A 120 -0.70 -31.55 15.91
CA LYS A 120 -1.88 -31.22 16.70
C LYS A 120 -1.61 -29.95 17.50
N GLY A 121 -2.40 -28.92 17.28
CA GLY A 121 -2.23 -27.64 17.95
C GLY A 121 -0.86 -26.98 17.67
N VAL A 122 -0.63 -25.80 18.24
CA VAL A 122 0.64 -25.07 18.13
C VAL A 122 1.46 -25.31 19.38
N SER A 123 2.59 -26.00 19.28
CA SER A 123 3.50 -26.30 20.40
C SER A 123 4.49 -25.16 20.69
N SER A 124 4.77 -24.31 19.69
CA SER A 124 5.67 -23.17 19.85
C SER A 124 5.36 -22.09 18.82
N LEU A 125 5.51 -20.83 19.22
CA LEU A 125 5.54 -19.70 18.31
C LEU A 125 7.00 -19.41 17.96
N GLY A 126 7.40 -19.71 16.74
CA GLY A 126 8.72 -19.34 16.22
C GLY A 126 8.77 -17.88 15.79
N LEU A 127 9.96 -17.36 15.58
CA LEU A 127 10.18 -15.99 15.09
C LEU A 127 10.28 -15.93 13.54
N GLY A 128 9.68 -16.86 12.82
CA GLY A 128 9.73 -16.92 11.36
C GLY A 128 11.11 -17.30 10.83
N PRO A 129 11.61 -16.68 9.75
CA PRO A 129 12.92 -16.94 9.16
C PRO A 129 14.11 -16.67 10.10
N ASN A 130 13.91 -15.98 11.18
CA ASN A 130 14.61 -15.97 12.48
C ASN A 130 16.01 -15.37 12.55
N VAL A 131 16.57 -14.89 11.49
CA VAL A 131 17.81 -14.13 11.59
C VAL A 131 17.53 -12.79 10.97
N PRO A 132 17.54 -11.70 11.75
CA PRO A 132 17.41 -10.38 11.15
C PRO A 132 18.53 -10.22 10.14
N SER A 133 18.18 -9.91 8.92
CA SER A 133 19.13 -9.63 7.87
C SER A 133 18.64 -8.46 7.07
N TYR A 134 19.59 -7.67 6.57
CA TYR A 134 19.26 -6.69 5.56
C TYR A 134 18.74 -7.41 4.33
N LEU A 135 17.60 -6.98 3.81
CA LEU A 135 17.03 -7.54 2.61
C LEU A 135 17.61 -6.87 1.36
N GLY A 136 17.67 -7.61 0.29
CA GLY A 136 18.16 -7.15 -0.99
C GLY A 136 17.09 -7.18 -2.08
N SER A 137 17.18 -6.23 -3.03
CA SER A 137 16.45 -6.22 -4.29
C SER A 137 17.49 -6.18 -5.42
N PRO A 138 18.09 -7.33 -5.78
CA PRO A 138 19.16 -7.36 -6.79
C PRO A 138 18.65 -7.19 -8.22
N GLY A 139 17.37 -7.17 -8.41
CA GLY A 139 16.62 -7.18 -9.67
C GLY A 139 15.70 -8.39 -9.76
N GLY A 140 14.56 -8.21 -10.45
CA GLY A 140 13.47 -9.17 -10.46
C GLY A 140 12.46 -8.95 -9.33
N PRO A 141 11.33 -9.67 -9.30
CA PRO A 141 10.15 -9.28 -8.52
C PRO A 141 10.29 -9.53 -7.01
N TYR A 142 11.33 -10.19 -6.53
CA TYR A 142 11.41 -10.66 -5.15
C TYR A 142 12.43 -9.91 -4.31
N LEU A 143 12.17 -9.92 -2.99
CA LEU A 143 13.14 -9.57 -1.96
C LEU A 143 13.93 -10.81 -1.55
N TYR A 144 15.20 -10.61 -1.17
CA TYR A 144 16.10 -11.69 -0.79
C TYR A 144 16.78 -11.39 0.54
N ASP A 145 16.95 -12.43 1.37
CA ASP A 145 17.77 -12.32 2.58
C ASP A 145 19.27 -12.56 2.29
N SER A 146 20.09 -12.43 3.33
CA SER A 146 21.54 -12.65 3.23
C SER A 146 21.95 -14.10 2.85
N LYS A 147 21.01 -15.04 2.91
CA LYS A 147 21.20 -16.42 2.47
C LYS A 147 20.73 -16.65 1.04
N GLY A 148 20.30 -15.61 0.33
CA GLY A 148 19.76 -15.69 -1.03
C GLY A 148 18.39 -16.35 -1.12
N ARG A 149 17.65 -16.46 -0.01
CA ARG A 149 16.28 -16.98 -0.03
C ARG A 149 15.31 -15.87 -0.42
N VAL A 150 14.31 -16.22 -1.20
CA VAL A 150 13.17 -15.30 -1.46
C VAL A 150 12.40 -15.11 -0.16
N ILE A 151 12.12 -13.85 0.19
CA ILE A 151 11.35 -13.47 1.37
C ILE A 151 10.01 -12.93 0.95
N LEU A 152 8.94 -13.54 1.46
CA LEU A 152 7.57 -13.06 1.31
C LEU A 152 7.10 -12.47 2.64
N MET A 153 6.50 -11.30 2.56
CA MET A 153 6.06 -10.55 3.73
C MET A 153 4.55 -10.31 3.66
N HIS A 154 3.85 -10.68 4.73
CA HIS A 154 2.45 -10.36 4.93
C HIS A 154 2.32 -9.55 6.22
N GLY A 155 1.58 -8.45 6.16
CA GLY A 155 1.51 -7.54 7.28
C GLY A 155 0.31 -6.62 7.35
N VAL A 156 0.45 -5.62 8.19
CA VAL A 156 -0.58 -4.60 8.45
C VAL A 156 0.06 -3.22 8.58
N ASN A 157 -0.67 -2.19 8.17
CA ASN A 157 -0.32 -0.80 8.43
C ASN A 157 -0.61 -0.45 9.89
N VAL A 158 0.27 0.32 10.52
CA VAL A 158 0.12 0.91 11.85
C VAL A 158 0.43 2.39 11.73
N VAL A 159 -0.60 3.20 11.62
CA VAL A 159 -0.50 4.65 11.45
C VAL A 159 -1.37 5.34 12.50
N TYR A 160 -0.87 6.35 13.18
CA TYR A 160 -1.59 7.17 14.12
C TYR A 160 -1.52 8.64 13.67
N LYS A 161 -2.61 9.16 13.11
CA LYS A 161 -2.68 10.43 12.38
C LYS A 161 -2.99 11.65 13.25
N HIS A 162 -2.83 11.55 14.54
CA HIS A 162 -2.96 12.65 15.50
C HIS A 162 -1.66 12.82 16.28
N ALA A 163 -1.46 13.95 16.95
CA ALA A 163 -0.32 14.07 17.85
C ALA A 163 -0.34 12.94 18.90
N PRO A 164 0.74 12.21 19.11
CA PRO A 164 2.12 12.45 18.70
C PRO A 164 2.53 11.91 17.32
N TYR A 165 1.60 11.54 16.43
CA TYR A 165 1.85 11.08 15.05
C TYR A 165 2.69 9.79 14.94
N ILE A 166 2.56 8.94 15.91
CA ILE A 166 3.19 7.61 15.97
C ILE A 166 2.47 6.74 16.99
N ALA A 167 2.24 5.48 16.63
CA ALA A 167 1.78 4.46 17.57
C ALA A 167 2.98 3.79 18.26
N TYR A 168 3.06 3.89 19.58
CA TYR A 168 4.16 3.31 20.37
C TYR A 168 3.66 2.81 21.74
N PRO A 169 4.48 2.01 22.47
CA PRO A 169 4.08 1.50 23.79
C PRO A 169 3.90 2.63 24.81
N ASP A 170 2.64 2.97 25.09
CA ASP A 170 2.24 3.98 26.08
C ASP A 170 0.86 3.62 26.65
N PRO A 171 0.82 2.78 27.70
CA PRO A 171 -0.43 2.22 28.21
C PRO A 171 -1.44 3.27 28.66
N GLY A 172 -2.66 3.13 28.19
CA GLY A 172 -3.77 4.03 28.49
C GLY A 172 -3.93 5.21 27.51
N GLN A 173 -3.03 5.36 26.56
CA GLN A 173 -3.12 6.38 25.52
C GLN A 173 -3.82 5.86 24.26
N PRO A 174 -4.49 6.73 23.49
CA PRO A 174 -5.16 6.32 22.26
C PRO A 174 -4.22 5.78 21.19
N TRP A 175 -2.95 6.22 21.18
CA TRP A 175 -1.90 5.73 20.28
C TRP A 175 -1.20 4.45 20.76
N ASN A 176 -1.64 3.86 21.87
CA ASN A 176 -0.93 2.72 22.44
C ASN A 176 -0.85 1.54 21.47
N PHE A 177 0.39 1.12 21.21
CA PHE A 177 0.75 -0.10 20.50
C PHE A 177 1.72 -0.90 21.35
N ASP A 178 1.30 -2.06 21.87
CA ASP A 178 2.04 -2.78 22.88
C ASP A 178 2.36 -4.25 22.51
N ALA A 179 2.92 -4.97 23.49
CA ALA A 179 3.27 -6.38 23.34
C ALA A 179 2.06 -7.28 23.01
N THR A 180 0.85 -6.86 23.35
CA THR A 180 -0.37 -7.61 23.01
C THR A 180 -0.64 -7.53 21.53
N ASP A 181 -0.45 -6.35 20.94
CA ASP A 181 -0.59 -6.12 19.48
C ASP A 181 0.44 -6.95 18.71
N ALA A 182 1.71 -6.81 19.05
CA ALA A 182 2.78 -7.55 18.38
C ALA A 182 2.62 -9.08 18.51
N ALA A 183 2.17 -9.56 19.68
CA ALA A 183 1.87 -10.98 19.88
C ALA A 183 0.66 -11.46 19.08
N LYS A 184 -0.36 -10.61 18.89
CA LYS A 184 -1.51 -10.91 18.02
C LYS A 184 -1.04 -11.02 16.56
N MET A 185 -0.24 -10.07 16.07
CA MET A 185 0.33 -10.08 14.73
C MET A 185 1.16 -11.35 14.45
N GLN A 186 2.08 -11.69 15.37
CA GLN A 186 2.87 -12.91 15.26
C GLN A 186 1.99 -14.18 15.16
N ARG A 187 0.93 -14.25 15.97
CA ARG A 187 -0.01 -15.39 15.94
C ARG A 187 -0.79 -15.50 14.66
N LEU A 188 -1.06 -14.38 14.00
CA LEU A 188 -1.73 -14.32 12.69
C LEU A 188 -0.76 -14.58 11.52
N GLY A 189 0.54 -14.63 11.79
CA GLY A 189 1.58 -14.89 10.78
C GLY A 189 2.12 -13.65 10.10
N PHE A 190 1.73 -12.45 10.56
CA PHE A 190 2.28 -11.21 10.02
C PHE A 190 3.76 -11.08 10.42
N ASN A 191 4.59 -10.81 9.44
CA ASN A 191 6.03 -10.69 9.60
C ASN A 191 6.59 -9.33 9.16
N VAL A 192 5.72 -8.39 8.80
CA VAL A 192 6.04 -6.99 8.52
C VAL A 192 4.95 -6.06 9.05
N VAL A 193 5.34 -4.86 9.47
CA VAL A 193 4.47 -3.71 9.76
C VAL A 193 4.98 -2.53 8.95
N ARG A 194 4.09 -1.87 8.21
CA ARG A 194 4.35 -0.53 7.68
C ARG A 194 3.94 0.46 8.75
N LEU A 195 4.93 1.14 9.31
CA LEU A 195 4.79 2.04 10.45
C LEU A 195 4.83 3.47 9.96
N GLY A 196 3.67 4.15 10.03
CA GLY A 196 3.58 5.55 9.66
C GLY A 196 4.38 6.43 10.64
N ILE A 197 5.20 7.29 10.07
CA ILE A 197 5.86 8.42 10.70
C ILE A 197 5.48 9.67 9.93
N GLU A 198 5.54 10.85 10.53
CA GLU A 198 5.07 12.06 9.88
C GLU A 198 6.09 13.18 9.90
N TRP A 199 6.17 13.93 8.78
CA TRP A 199 7.06 15.07 8.65
C TRP A 199 6.78 16.13 9.72
N GLN A 200 5.49 16.44 9.97
CA GLN A 200 5.11 17.43 11.00
C GLN A 200 5.57 17.05 12.41
N ALA A 201 5.78 15.77 12.70
CA ALA A 201 6.27 15.33 14.01
C ALA A 201 7.80 15.43 14.12
N LEU A 202 8.49 15.22 13.01
CA LEU A 202 9.96 15.30 12.93
C LEU A 202 10.44 16.75 12.87
N GLU A 203 9.65 17.62 12.24
CA GLU A 203 9.98 19.03 12.01
C GLU A 203 8.75 19.93 12.21
N PRO A 204 8.16 19.97 13.43
CA PRO A 204 6.90 20.69 13.67
C PRO A 204 7.01 22.19 13.42
N GLY A 205 8.17 22.79 13.70
CA GLY A 205 8.39 24.20 13.53
C GLY A 205 7.46 25.09 14.36
N SER A 206 7.59 26.40 14.14
CA SER A 206 6.68 27.39 14.69
C SER A 206 6.03 28.20 13.57
N GLY A 207 4.73 28.42 13.66
CA GLY A 207 3.96 29.23 12.72
C GLY A 207 3.01 28.43 11.85
N GLY A 208 2.03 29.13 11.28
CA GLY A 208 1.00 28.56 10.41
C GLY A 208 1.34 28.66 8.93
N PRO A 209 0.37 28.37 8.05
CA PRO A 209 0.51 28.48 6.60
C PRO A 209 0.92 29.88 6.11
N ASN A 210 1.51 29.92 4.91
CA ASN A 210 1.85 31.15 4.19
C ASN A 210 2.84 32.09 4.88
N GLN A 211 3.81 31.53 5.60
CA GLN A 211 4.86 32.37 6.20
C GLN A 211 5.75 33.00 5.11
N PRO A 212 5.91 34.33 5.07
CA PRO A 212 6.68 35.00 4.02
C PRO A 212 8.13 34.53 3.94
N GLN A 213 8.76 34.22 5.08
CA GLN A 213 10.13 33.70 5.15
C GLN A 213 10.29 32.30 4.58
N VAL A 214 9.20 31.58 4.33
CA VAL A 214 9.18 30.24 3.72
C VAL A 214 8.57 30.31 2.32
N CYS A 215 7.42 30.98 2.19
CA CYS A 215 6.54 30.85 1.02
C CYS A 215 6.76 31.93 -0.06
N THR A 216 7.69 32.87 0.11
CA THR A 216 7.93 33.90 -0.92
C THR A 216 8.87 33.35 -2.00
N PRO A 217 8.44 33.17 -3.26
CA PRO A 217 9.32 32.70 -4.32
C PRO A 217 10.50 33.65 -4.55
N GLY A 218 11.72 33.12 -4.60
CA GLY A 218 12.94 33.87 -4.95
C GLY A 218 13.38 34.94 -3.97
N ALA A 219 12.72 35.11 -2.82
CA ALA A 219 13.21 36.02 -1.79
C ALA A 219 14.43 35.44 -1.06
N PRO A 220 15.38 36.26 -0.58
CA PRO A 220 16.40 35.78 0.33
C PRO A 220 15.72 35.43 1.66
N GLY A 221 15.41 34.16 1.84
CA GLY A 221 14.77 33.64 3.04
C GLY A 221 15.75 32.93 3.94
N ASN A 222 15.39 32.83 5.21
CA ASN A 222 16.01 31.85 6.08
C ASN A 222 15.21 30.54 5.91
N ALA A 223 15.91 29.47 5.60
CA ALA A 223 15.35 28.14 5.69
C ALA A 223 14.72 27.95 7.07
N HIS A 224 13.68 27.11 7.15
CA HIS A 224 13.14 26.70 8.42
C HIS A 224 14.26 26.13 9.31
N GLU A 225 14.27 26.50 10.59
CA GLU A 225 15.36 26.09 11.49
C GLU A 225 15.12 24.66 11.97
N TRP A 226 16.01 23.75 11.56
CA TRP A 226 15.99 22.35 11.97
C TRP A 226 16.25 22.20 13.47
N ASN A 227 15.40 21.41 14.14
CA ASN A 227 15.57 21.09 15.57
C ASN A 227 15.88 19.60 15.78
N GLN A 228 17.16 19.27 15.82
CA GLN A 228 17.64 17.90 16.01
C GLN A 228 17.08 17.23 17.28
N ALA A 229 16.91 17.96 18.38
CA ALA A 229 16.44 17.39 19.63
C ALA A 229 14.96 16.96 19.55
N VAL A 230 14.13 17.70 18.83
CA VAL A 230 12.73 17.34 18.58
C VAL A 230 12.64 16.09 17.72
N ALA A 231 13.38 16.05 16.62
CA ALA A 231 13.42 14.89 15.74
C ALA A 231 13.91 13.63 16.48
N GLU A 232 14.96 13.73 17.28
CA GLU A 232 15.48 12.60 18.06
C GLU A 232 14.48 12.12 19.13
N ALA A 233 13.77 13.02 19.80
CA ALA A 233 12.74 12.65 20.77
C ALA A 233 11.64 11.81 20.09
N TYR A 234 11.13 12.27 18.95
CA TYR A 234 10.15 11.54 18.15
C TYR A 234 10.70 10.18 17.68
N LEU A 235 11.90 10.14 17.12
CA LEU A 235 12.53 8.91 16.63
C LEU A 235 12.83 7.89 17.73
N ASN A 236 12.90 8.30 19.00
CA ASN A 236 12.98 7.37 20.11
C ASN A 236 11.67 6.60 20.33
N HIS A 237 10.51 7.22 20.12
CA HIS A 237 9.21 6.53 20.12
C HIS A 237 9.11 5.56 18.94
N VAL A 238 9.50 5.99 17.74
CA VAL A 238 9.59 5.10 16.56
C VAL A 238 10.48 3.89 16.86
N ALA A 239 11.66 4.11 17.43
CA ALA A 239 12.60 3.03 17.77
C ALA A 239 12.06 2.07 18.85
N ALA A 240 11.21 2.56 19.77
CA ALA A 240 10.55 1.71 20.76
C ALA A 240 9.59 0.72 20.08
N THR A 241 8.80 1.16 19.10
CA THR A 241 7.89 0.31 18.33
C THR A 241 8.66 -0.68 17.44
N VAL A 242 9.68 -0.22 16.72
CA VAL A 242 10.57 -1.10 15.93
C VAL A 242 11.20 -2.18 16.82
N SER A 243 11.70 -1.79 18.00
CA SER A 243 12.31 -2.74 18.95
C SER A 243 11.30 -3.73 19.53
N LEU A 244 10.06 -3.29 19.71
CA LEU A 244 8.98 -4.17 20.16
C LEU A 244 8.65 -5.20 19.07
N LEU A 245 8.42 -4.78 17.84
CA LEU A 245 8.12 -5.66 16.70
C LEU A 245 9.25 -6.68 16.47
N ALA A 246 10.50 -6.25 16.56
CA ALA A 246 11.68 -7.10 16.44
C ALA A 246 11.69 -8.28 17.43
N LYS A 247 11.23 -8.10 18.68
CA LYS A 247 11.10 -9.17 19.69
C LYS A 247 10.13 -10.26 19.25
N TYR A 248 9.21 -9.96 18.37
CA TYR A 248 8.22 -10.90 17.82
C TYR A 248 8.58 -11.39 16.41
N GLY A 249 9.77 -11.05 15.91
CA GLY A 249 10.24 -11.46 14.58
C GLY A 249 9.52 -10.75 13.43
N ILE A 250 9.07 -9.53 13.66
CA ILE A 250 8.31 -8.72 12.71
C ILE A 250 9.22 -7.59 12.22
N TYR A 251 9.39 -7.49 10.92
CA TYR A 251 10.09 -6.39 10.25
C TYR A 251 9.27 -5.10 10.27
N THR A 252 9.93 -3.97 10.12
CA THR A 252 9.29 -2.66 10.01
C THR A 252 9.69 -1.99 8.70
N LEU A 253 8.71 -1.55 7.91
CA LEU A 253 8.86 -0.59 6.84
C LEU A 253 8.49 0.78 7.42
N LEU A 254 9.40 1.75 7.38
CA LEU A 254 9.14 3.12 7.84
C LEU A 254 8.56 3.93 6.68
N ASP A 255 7.36 4.44 6.87
CA ASP A 255 6.58 5.15 5.89
C ASP A 255 6.40 6.61 6.31
N MET A 256 6.81 7.56 5.47
CA MET A 256 6.49 8.97 5.70
C MET A 256 5.05 9.23 5.23
N HIS A 257 4.15 9.07 6.19
CA HIS A 257 2.72 9.10 5.92
C HIS A 257 2.19 10.51 5.71
N GLN A 258 1.26 10.63 4.80
CA GLN A 258 0.46 11.82 4.55
C GLN A 258 -0.87 11.43 3.90
N ASP A 259 -1.91 12.21 4.19
CA ASP A 259 -3.13 12.29 3.42
C ASP A 259 -3.46 13.76 3.17
N VAL A 260 -3.73 14.12 1.91
CA VAL A 260 -4.01 15.49 1.47
C VAL A 260 -3.05 16.54 2.02
N TYR A 261 -1.78 16.14 2.18
CA TYR A 261 -0.62 16.97 2.52
C TYR A 261 -0.56 17.52 3.94
N ASN A 262 -1.68 18.00 4.52
CA ASN A 262 -1.65 18.70 5.81
C ASN A 262 -3.02 18.76 6.50
N GLN A 263 -3.04 18.89 7.82
CA GLN A 263 -4.24 18.95 8.65
C GLN A 263 -5.23 20.08 8.28
N ASN A 264 -4.74 21.19 7.72
CA ASN A 264 -5.60 22.28 7.26
C ASN A 264 -6.48 21.88 6.06
N PHE A 265 -6.18 20.77 5.40
CA PHE A 265 -6.99 20.17 4.33
C PHE A 265 -7.77 18.92 4.78
N ARG A 266 -7.84 18.68 6.12
CA ARG A 266 -8.50 17.52 6.74
C ARG A 266 -7.73 16.20 6.56
N GLY A 267 -6.42 16.27 6.47
CA GLY A 267 -5.50 15.14 6.46
C GLY A 267 -4.37 15.35 7.45
N GLU A 268 -3.18 14.89 7.12
CA GLU A 268 -1.95 15.03 7.91
C GLU A 268 -0.71 14.93 7.00
N GLY A 269 0.48 15.03 7.56
CA GLY A 269 1.78 14.84 6.90
C GLY A 269 2.70 16.04 7.04
N ALA A 270 2.58 17.05 6.18
CA ALA A 270 3.44 18.22 6.20
C ALA A 270 3.14 19.14 7.41
N PRO A 271 4.15 19.77 8.00
CA PRO A 271 3.96 20.78 9.03
C PRO A 271 3.31 22.05 8.46
N ASP A 272 2.61 22.79 9.30
CA ASP A 272 1.87 24.00 8.88
C ASP A 272 2.77 25.05 8.21
N TRP A 273 4.01 25.19 8.65
CA TRP A 273 4.96 26.13 8.05
C TRP A 273 5.32 25.80 6.59
N ALA A 274 5.19 24.53 6.17
CA ALA A 274 5.45 24.07 4.81
C ALA A 274 4.24 24.27 3.85
N VAL A 275 3.13 24.82 4.33
CA VAL A 275 1.91 25.02 3.54
C VAL A 275 1.91 26.41 2.90
N CYS A 276 2.20 26.48 1.61
CA CYS A 276 2.26 27.71 0.81
C CYS A 276 1.11 27.77 -0.20
N THR A 277 0.11 28.61 0.06
CA THR A 277 -1.11 28.74 -0.78
C THR A 277 -1.19 30.06 -1.54
N ASN A 278 -0.07 30.80 -1.68
CA ASN A 278 -0.03 32.16 -2.25
C ASN A 278 -0.96 33.13 -1.51
N ASN A 279 -1.08 32.98 -0.19
CA ASN A 279 -1.97 33.73 0.69
C ASN A 279 -3.47 33.57 0.39
N VAL A 280 -3.85 32.55 -0.40
CA VAL A 280 -5.26 32.21 -0.57
C VAL A 280 -5.73 31.47 0.69
N PRO A 281 -6.86 31.89 1.31
CA PRO A 281 -7.38 31.20 2.49
C PRO A 281 -7.70 29.73 2.22
N ILE A 282 -7.33 28.87 3.15
CA ILE A 282 -7.62 27.44 3.07
C ILE A 282 -9.07 27.21 3.48
N VAL A 283 -9.87 26.68 2.57
CA VAL A 283 -11.25 26.27 2.83
C VAL A 283 -11.38 24.80 2.46
N PRO A 284 -11.33 23.88 3.41
CA PRO A 284 -11.46 22.46 3.15
C PRO A 284 -12.80 22.12 2.49
N LYS A 285 -12.79 21.23 1.50
CA LYS A 285 -14.02 20.73 0.88
C LYS A 285 -14.81 19.88 1.87
N GLY A 286 -16.12 20.03 1.86
CA GLY A 286 -17.05 19.15 2.58
C GLY A 286 -17.14 17.77 1.92
N GLY A 287 -17.72 16.80 2.64
CA GLY A 287 -17.87 15.42 2.15
C GLY A 287 -16.69 14.52 2.51
N ARG A 288 -16.31 13.62 1.60
CA ARG A 288 -15.16 12.73 1.82
C ARG A 288 -13.87 13.54 1.92
N TRP A 289 -12.94 13.12 2.80
CA TRP A 289 -11.64 13.76 2.96
C TRP A 289 -10.87 13.83 1.63
N SER A 290 -10.89 12.74 0.85
CA SER A 290 -10.22 12.64 -0.46
C SER A 290 -10.71 13.66 -1.50
N SER A 291 -11.90 14.29 -1.30
CA SER A 291 -12.35 15.37 -2.18
C SER A 291 -11.43 16.59 -2.12
N ASN A 292 -10.60 16.71 -1.06
CA ASN A 292 -9.64 17.78 -0.93
C ASN A 292 -8.46 17.68 -1.91
N TYR A 293 -8.16 16.51 -2.47
CA TYR A 293 -7.17 16.42 -3.57
C TYR A 293 -7.49 17.34 -4.76
N SER A 294 -8.78 17.61 -5.00
CA SER A 294 -9.20 18.58 -6.01
C SER A 294 -9.42 20.02 -5.45
N ASN A 295 -8.91 20.33 -4.25
CA ASN A 295 -8.95 21.67 -3.70
C ASN A 295 -7.84 22.55 -4.31
N PRO A 296 -8.16 23.69 -4.94
CA PRO A 296 -7.15 24.52 -5.59
C PRO A 296 -6.04 25.03 -4.66
N THR A 297 -6.35 25.29 -3.39
CA THR A 297 -5.33 25.72 -2.40
C THR A 297 -4.42 24.58 -1.98
N LEU A 298 -4.94 23.34 -1.92
CA LEU A 298 -4.10 22.15 -1.74
C LEU A 298 -3.17 21.96 -2.95
N GLN A 299 -3.72 22.02 -4.17
CA GLN A 299 -2.92 21.88 -5.38
C GLN A 299 -1.82 22.94 -5.48
N THR A 300 -2.10 24.17 -5.03
CA THR A 300 -1.08 25.23 -4.93
C THR A 300 0.02 24.87 -3.93
N ALA A 301 -0.36 24.44 -2.71
CA ALA A 301 0.61 24.11 -1.67
C ALA A 301 1.50 22.92 -2.08
N VAL A 302 0.90 21.88 -2.63
CA VAL A 302 1.62 20.69 -3.14
C VAL A 302 2.45 21.06 -4.38
N GLY A 303 1.96 21.97 -5.23
CA GLY A 303 2.72 22.50 -6.36
C GLY A 303 4.02 23.17 -5.93
N HIS A 304 4.00 23.95 -4.86
CA HIS A 304 5.22 24.54 -4.27
C HIS A 304 6.18 23.49 -3.70
N PHE A 305 5.65 22.41 -3.12
CA PHE A 305 6.50 21.29 -2.68
C PHE A 305 7.18 20.60 -3.87
N TRP A 306 6.41 20.20 -4.90
CA TRP A 306 6.97 19.50 -6.05
C TRP A 306 7.89 20.37 -6.92
N SER A 307 7.57 21.65 -7.08
CA SER A 307 8.42 22.60 -7.83
C SER A 307 9.61 23.08 -7.01
N ASN A 308 9.55 22.95 -5.70
CA ASN A 308 10.53 23.44 -4.74
C ASN A 308 10.99 24.89 -5.01
N ASP A 309 10.02 25.74 -5.41
CA ASP A 309 10.26 27.08 -5.94
C ASP A 309 10.17 28.18 -4.88
N VAL A 310 9.88 27.83 -3.63
CA VAL A 310 9.81 28.75 -2.49
C VAL A 310 11.13 28.81 -1.73
N VAL A 311 11.40 29.93 -1.06
CA VAL A 311 12.65 30.15 -0.32
C VAL A 311 12.87 29.17 0.83
N GLY A 312 11.79 28.58 1.36
CA GLY A 312 11.87 27.56 2.41
C GLY A 312 12.52 26.26 1.99
N ASN A 313 12.79 26.06 0.70
CA ASN A 313 13.43 24.84 0.18
C ASN A 313 12.76 23.56 0.76
N LEU A 314 11.48 23.36 0.46
CA LEU A 314 10.64 22.34 1.10
C LEU A 314 11.19 20.93 0.92
N GLN A 315 11.65 20.58 -0.29
CA GLN A 315 12.27 19.28 -0.53
C GLN A 315 13.61 19.10 0.17
N GLY A 316 14.43 20.17 0.29
CA GLY A 316 15.68 20.10 1.03
C GLY A 316 15.49 19.85 2.53
N ASN A 317 14.45 20.44 3.14
CA ASN A 317 14.07 20.10 4.52
C ASN A 317 13.56 18.65 4.61
N TYR A 318 12.75 18.22 3.68
CA TYR A 318 12.27 16.84 3.61
C TYR A 318 13.41 15.83 3.45
N ASP A 319 14.42 16.14 2.63
CA ASP A 319 15.65 15.37 2.49
C ASP A 319 16.41 15.28 3.82
N LEU A 320 16.51 16.39 4.56
CA LEU A 320 17.16 16.40 5.88
C LEU A 320 16.42 15.54 6.90
N VAL A 321 15.09 15.56 6.89
CA VAL A 321 14.24 14.65 7.67
C VAL A 321 14.59 13.20 7.36
N TRP A 322 14.58 12.80 6.08
CA TRP A 322 14.90 11.42 5.69
C TRP A 322 16.33 11.02 6.00
N LYS A 323 17.27 11.93 5.83
CA LYS A 323 18.67 11.70 6.23
C LYS A 323 18.76 11.39 7.72
N THR A 324 18.01 12.09 8.55
CA THR A 324 17.98 11.89 10.00
C THR A 324 17.33 10.56 10.37
N VAL A 325 16.20 10.20 9.74
CA VAL A 325 15.55 8.89 9.92
C VAL A 325 16.49 7.76 9.51
N ALA A 326 17.06 7.84 8.31
CA ALA A 326 17.98 6.81 7.81
C ALA A 326 19.22 6.67 8.71
N GLN A 327 19.81 7.79 9.15
CA GLN A 327 20.95 7.78 10.09
C GLN A 327 20.61 7.09 11.40
N LYS A 328 19.38 7.24 11.92
CA LYS A 328 18.91 6.57 13.15
C LYS A 328 18.82 5.07 13.00
N PHE A 329 18.34 4.58 11.84
CA PHE A 329 17.97 3.17 11.67
C PHE A 329 18.96 2.35 10.83
N LYS A 330 19.96 2.94 10.19
CA LYS A 330 20.90 2.27 9.25
C LYS A 330 21.57 0.99 9.75
N ASN A 331 21.65 0.80 11.05
CA ASN A 331 22.27 -0.37 11.67
C ASN A 331 21.23 -1.35 12.25
N ASN A 332 19.95 -1.15 11.98
CA ASN A 332 18.88 -2.00 12.52
C ASN A 332 18.33 -2.95 11.43
N PRO A 333 18.76 -4.21 11.37
CA PRO A 333 18.32 -5.14 10.33
C PRO A 333 16.85 -5.58 10.45
N TRP A 334 16.11 -5.12 11.47
CA TRP A 334 14.66 -5.30 11.59
C TRP A 334 13.86 -4.21 10.88
N VAL A 335 14.50 -3.13 10.46
CA VAL A 335 13.94 -2.19 9.47
C VAL A 335 14.17 -2.78 8.09
N VAL A 336 13.13 -2.99 7.30
CA VAL A 336 13.28 -3.54 5.94
C VAL A 336 13.68 -2.45 4.97
N GLY A 337 13.22 -1.23 5.19
CA GLY A 337 13.46 -0.08 4.33
C GLY A 337 12.67 1.14 4.72
N TYR A 338 12.69 2.08 3.80
CA TYR A 338 12.06 3.40 3.90
C TYR A 338 11.11 3.59 2.73
N ASP A 339 9.89 4.02 3.03
CA ASP A 339 8.88 4.47 2.07
C ASP A 339 8.84 6.00 2.13
N PRO A 340 9.48 6.69 1.17
CA PRO A 340 9.79 8.10 1.33
C PRO A 340 8.58 9.03 1.30
N TYR A 341 7.47 8.61 0.71
CA TYR A 341 6.28 9.45 0.60
C TYR A 341 5.06 8.59 0.33
N ASN A 342 4.13 8.52 1.29
CA ASN A 342 2.85 7.85 1.10
C ASN A 342 2.03 8.53 0.00
N GLU A 343 1.55 7.76 -0.96
CA GLU A 343 0.60 8.19 -2.00
C GLU A 343 0.96 9.54 -2.62
N PRO A 344 2.09 9.63 -3.34
CA PRO A 344 2.52 10.89 -3.96
C PRO A 344 1.43 11.45 -4.85
N PHE A 345 1.13 12.73 -4.65
CA PHE A 345 0.12 13.48 -5.36
C PHE A 345 0.79 14.61 -6.13
N SER A 346 1.10 14.39 -7.40
CA SER A 346 1.70 15.43 -8.23
C SER A 346 0.64 16.40 -8.76
N THR A 347 1.05 17.64 -9.01
CA THR A 347 0.16 18.68 -9.59
C THR A 347 0.17 18.68 -11.11
N GLU A 348 0.65 17.62 -11.72
CA GLU A 348 0.70 17.51 -13.16
C GLU A 348 -0.69 17.47 -13.77
N THR A 349 -1.04 18.50 -14.52
CA THR A 349 -2.36 18.62 -15.13
C THR A 349 -2.55 17.59 -16.23
N GLN A 350 -3.55 16.74 -16.05
CA GLN A 350 -4.10 15.97 -17.17
C GLN A 350 -4.78 16.91 -18.14
N THR A 351 -4.22 17.09 -19.31
CA THR A 351 -4.99 17.66 -20.42
C THR A 351 -5.63 16.52 -21.21
N ALA A 352 -6.87 16.68 -21.62
CA ALA A 352 -7.62 15.70 -22.42
C ALA A 352 -6.94 15.32 -23.77
N SER A 353 -5.85 15.96 -24.11
CA SER A 353 -5.08 15.78 -25.35
C SER A 353 -3.63 15.32 -25.14
N GLY A 354 -3.25 14.95 -23.94
CA GLY A 354 -1.91 14.53 -23.56
C GLY A 354 -1.47 15.25 -22.30
N SER A 355 -1.09 14.49 -21.24
CA SER A 355 -0.52 15.07 -20.05
C SER A 355 0.83 15.70 -20.40
N THR A 356 1.05 16.93 -20.00
CA THR A 356 2.39 17.48 -19.89
C THR A 356 3.03 16.80 -18.69
N TYR A 357 3.72 15.70 -18.93
CA TYR A 357 4.52 15.02 -17.93
C TYR A 357 5.69 15.93 -17.58
N THR A 358 5.73 16.44 -16.36
CA THR A 358 6.80 17.31 -15.89
C THR A 358 7.90 16.54 -15.18
N GLY A 359 7.65 15.29 -14.78
CA GLY A 359 8.59 14.42 -14.08
C GLY A 359 8.87 14.86 -12.63
N GLN A 360 7.98 15.60 -12.02
CA GLN A 360 8.15 16.10 -10.67
C GLN A 360 8.43 14.98 -9.68
N LEU A 361 7.67 13.90 -9.75
CA LEU A 361 7.83 12.74 -8.86
C LEU A 361 9.18 12.04 -9.09
N GLU A 362 9.57 11.84 -10.35
CA GLU A 362 10.86 11.23 -10.65
C GLU A 362 12.01 12.11 -10.16
N CYS A 363 11.92 13.44 -10.37
CA CYS A 363 12.90 14.40 -9.85
C CYS A 363 13.02 14.36 -8.32
N PHE A 364 11.92 14.26 -7.61
CA PHE A 364 11.91 14.11 -6.15
C PHE A 364 12.69 12.85 -5.71
N TYR A 365 12.51 11.74 -6.41
CA TYR A 365 13.24 10.51 -6.06
C TYR A 365 14.72 10.59 -6.41
N VAL A 366 15.09 11.12 -7.58
CA VAL A 366 16.48 11.01 -8.09
C VAL A 366 17.34 12.25 -7.85
N GLY A 367 16.73 13.41 -7.65
CA GLY A 367 17.43 14.71 -7.53
C GLY A 367 17.89 15.29 -8.87
N THR A 368 18.33 16.54 -8.82
CA THR A 368 18.74 17.30 -10.01
C THR A 368 20.10 16.87 -10.60
N ALA A 369 20.95 16.22 -9.80
CA ALA A 369 22.25 15.70 -10.26
C ALA A 369 22.11 14.46 -11.16
N HIS A 370 20.97 13.80 -11.13
CA HIS A 370 20.67 12.65 -11.97
C HIS A 370 19.74 13.06 -13.09
N THR A 371 20.17 12.83 -14.33
CA THR A 371 19.29 13.01 -15.48
C THR A 371 18.23 11.91 -15.43
N ALA A 372 17.04 12.27 -15.00
CA ALA A 372 15.90 11.36 -15.03
C ALA A 372 15.46 11.16 -16.49
N PHE A 373 15.13 9.93 -16.86
CA PHE A 373 14.58 9.61 -18.17
C PHE A 373 13.09 9.36 -18.00
N LEU A 374 12.28 10.07 -18.79
CA LEU A 374 10.84 9.85 -18.79
C LEU A 374 10.51 8.38 -19.06
N ALA A 375 9.54 7.85 -18.35
CA ALA A 375 9.07 6.48 -18.51
C ALA A 375 8.67 6.12 -19.95
N ASN A 376 8.33 7.11 -20.78
CA ASN A 376 8.00 6.97 -22.18
C ASN A 376 9.19 7.21 -23.15
N GLY A 377 10.39 7.39 -22.65
CA GLY A 377 11.58 7.67 -23.47
C GLY A 377 11.62 9.07 -24.11
N ALA A 378 10.82 10.02 -23.68
CA ALA A 378 10.67 11.35 -24.27
C ALA A 378 11.82 12.32 -23.99
N GLY A 379 12.88 11.89 -23.30
CA GLY A 379 14.09 12.68 -23.08
C GLY A 379 14.46 12.90 -21.61
N ALA A 380 15.53 13.66 -21.40
CA ALA A 380 15.98 14.02 -20.07
C ALA A 380 15.05 15.04 -19.40
N LEU A 381 14.72 14.82 -18.15
CA LEU A 381 13.97 15.79 -17.35
C LEU A 381 14.87 16.95 -16.91
N ASN A 382 14.33 18.15 -16.97
CA ASN A 382 14.87 19.30 -16.26
C ASN A 382 14.23 19.34 -14.88
N CYS A 383 14.84 18.69 -13.91
CA CYS A 383 14.34 18.78 -12.54
C CYS A 383 14.36 20.23 -12.05
N PRO A 384 13.37 20.68 -11.26
CA PRO A 384 13.33 22.03 -10.71
C PRO A 384 14.63 22.34 -9.95
N PRO A 385 15.07 23.59 -9.88
CA PRO A 385 16.27 24.02 -9.17
C PRO A 385 16.05 24.03 -7.64
N GLY A 386 15.61 22.91 -7.09
CA GLY A 386 15.50 22.69 -5.66
C GLY A 386 16.85 22.56 -4.96
N ASP A 387 16.94 21.76 -3.92
CA ASP A 387 18.27 21.39 -3.40
C ASP A 387 18.98 20.57 -4.50
N PRO A 388 19.96 21.19 -5.18
CA PRO A 388 20.40 20.70 -6.48
C PRO A 388 21.22 19.41 -6.40
N SER A 389 21.53 18.94 -5.22
CA SER A 389 22.45 17.82 -5.05
C SER A 389 21.76 16.52 -4.70
N ASN A 390 20.50 16.58 -4.26
CA ASN A 390 19.97 15.46 -3.51
C ASN A 390 18.79 14.82 -4.24
N GLY A 391 17.77 14.59 -3.89
CA GLY A 391 16.69 13.69 -4.12
C GLY A 391 16.63 12.74 -2.96
N VAL A 392 15.45 12.30 -2.64
CA VAL A 392 15.26 11.56 -1.40
C VAL A 392 15.98 10.20 -1.41
N VAL A 393 16.06 9.52 -2.56
CA VAL A 393 16.77 8.22 -2.67
C VAL A 393 18.27 8.38 -2.45
N PRO A 394 18.99 9.23 -3.20
CA PRO A 394 20.42 9.41 -2.94
C PRO A 394 20.71 10.01 -1.56
N THR A 395 19.82 10.83 -1.01
CA THR A 395 19.94 11.35 0.36
C THR A 395 19.93 10.22 1.38
N ILE A 396 18.93 9.33 1.32
CA ILE A 396 18.86 8.14 2.18
C ILE A 396 20.12 7.28 1.99
N GLN A 397 20.48 6.97 0.74
CA GLN A 397 21.59 6.08 0.42
C GLN A 397 22.97 6.67 0.75
N SER A 398 23.06 8.00 0.94
CA SER A 398 24.30 8.66 1.38
C SER A 398 24.71 8.30 2.81
N VAL A 399 23.74 7.93 3.65
CA VAL A 399 23.96 7.59 5.07
C VAL A 399 23.66 6.14 5.39
N ASP A 400 22.87 5.47 4.54
CA ASP A 400 22.45 4.09 4.72
C ASP A 400 22.72 3.26 3.47
N SER A 401 23.68 2.35 3.54
CA SER A 401 24.08 1.46 2.44
C SER A 401 23.39 0.10 2.48
N HIS A 402 22.44 -0.14 3.38
CA HIS A 402 21.89 -1.46 3.64
C HIS A 402 20.40 -1.59 3.32
N HIS A 403 19.59 -0.60 3.74
CA HIS A 403 18.14 -0.69 3.64
C HIS A 403 17.62 -0.43 2.23
N LEU A 404 16.43 -0.95 1.97
CA LEU A 404 15.68 -0.75 0.74
C LEU A 404 14.99 0.62 0.75
N THR A 405 14.76 1.19 -0.44
CA THR A 405 13.89 2.35 -0.62
C THR A 405 12.69 1.90 -1.45
N PHE A 406 11.50 2.05 -0.87
CA PHE A 406 10.23 1.72 -1.48
C PHE A 406 9.71 2.98 -2.16
N VAL A 407 9.52 2.93 -3.48
CA VAL A 407 9.08 4.10 -4.26
C VAL A 407 7.68 3.86 -4.78
N GLU A 408 6.80 4.81 -4.54
CA GLU A 408 5.40 4.76 -4.95
C GLU A 408 5.17 5.54 -6.24
N PRO A 409 4.25 5.08 -7.11
CA PRO A 409 3.75 5.85 -8.24
C PRO A 409 2.81 6.96 -7.78
N ASP A 410 2.47 7.88 -8.68
CA ASP A 410 1.44 8.88 -8.42
C ASP A 410 0.09 8.24 -8.08
N ILE A 411 -0.60 8.76 -7.05
CA ILE A 411 -1.88 8.21 -6.57
C ILE A 411 -2.95 8.17 -7.67
N TYR A 412 -2.96 9.09 -8.61
CA TYR A 412 -3.93 9.06 -9.70
C TYR A 412 -3.71 7.90 -10.66
N TRP A 413 -2.47 7.42 -10.80
CA TRP A 413 -2.21 6.21 -11.56
C TRP A 413 -2.79 4.98 -10.82
N VAL A 414 -2.60 4.90 -9.51
CA VAL A 414 -3.11 3.80 -8.67
C VAL A 414 -4.64 3.76 -8.67
N THR A 415 -5.30 4.91 -8.64
CA THR A 415 -6.78 5.01 -8.61
C THR A 415 -7.45 4.79 -9.97
N GLY A 416 -6.68 4.38 -10.98
CA GLY A 416 -7.21 4.06 -12.32
C GLY A 416 -7.40 5.28 -13.22
N GLY A 417 -6.75 6.39 -12.91
CA GLY A 417 -6.62 7.52 -13.82
C GLY A 417 -5.79 7.13 -15.05
N ASN A 418 -6.10 7.71 -16.21
CA ASN A 418 -5.33 7.53 -17.44
C ASN A 418 -4.02 8.36 -17.41
N ILE A 419 -3.33 8.36 -16.28
CA ILE A 419 -2.01 9.00 -16.16
C ILE A 419 -0.93 7.92 -16.02
N PRO A 420 0.28 8.18 -16.53
CA PRO A 420 1.41 7.28 -16.31
C PRO A 420 1.80 7.25 -14.83
N SER A 421 2.48 6.18 -14.42
CA SER A 421 3.00 6.01 -13.04
C SER A 421 3.95 7.13 -12.60
N GLN A 422 4.45 7.93 -13.51
CA GLN A 422 5.49 8.95 -13.35
C GLN A 422 6.81 8.39 -12.80
N LEU A 423 7.04 7.10 -12.94
CA LEU A 423 8.28 6.43 -12.57
C LEU A 423 8.95 5.85 -13.81
N GLY A 424 10.18 6.26 -14.05
CA GLY A 424 11.08 5.73 -15.07
C GLY A 424 12.25 4.96 -14.49
N PRO A 425 13.31 4.70 -15.27
CA PRO A 425 14.50 4.00 -14.83
C PRO A 425 15.20 4.75 -13.69
N LEU A 426 15.20 4.17 -12.50
CA LEU A 426 15.89 4.72 -11.33
C LEU A 426 17.32 4.17 -11.27
N PRO A 427 18.37 5.03 -11.31
CA PRO A 427 19.77 4.60 -11.42
C PRO A 427 20.36 4.12 -10.09
N PHE A 428 19.54 3.67 -9.17
CA PHE A 428 19.93 3.26 -7.83
C PHE A 428 19.73 1.77 -7.60
N LYS A 429 20.54 1.18 -6.74
CA LYS A 429 20.34 -0.16 -6.19
C LYS A 429 19.35 -0.10 -5.03
N ARG A 430 18.81 -1.25 -4.67
CA ARG A 430 17.93 -1.42 -3.49
C ARG A 430 16.63 -0.62 -3.58
N ILE A 431 16.13 -0.41 -4.78
CA ILE A 431 14.79 0.11 -5.01
C ILE A 431 13.79 -1.03 -4.98
N VAL A 432 12.63 -0.78 -4.43
CA VAL A 432 11.43 -1.61 -4.50
C VAL A 432 10.32 -0.75 -5.11
N PHE A 433 9.65 -1.25 -6.11
CA PHE A 433 8.43 -0.65 -6.61
C PHE A 433 7.31 -0.99 -5.64
N ASN A 434 6.74 0.02 -5.03
CA ASN A 434 5.70 -0.07 -4.03
C ASN A 434 4.39 0.51 -4.58
N PHE A 435 3.25 -0.12 -4.32
CA PHE A 435 1.97 0.38 -4.80
C PHE A 435 0.84 0.06 -3.83
N HIS A 436 -0.24 0.82 -3.95
CA HIS A 436 -1.49 0.62 -3.24
C HIS A 436 -2.59 0.18 -4.21
N THR A 437 -3.61 -0.51 -3.72
CA THR A 437 -4.80 -0.84 -4.50
C THR A 437 -6.04 -0.86 -3.63
N TYR A 438 -7.04 -0.07 -4.04
CA TYR A 438 -8.31 0.04 -3.34
C TYR A 438 -9.46 -0.04 -4.34
N CYS A 439 -10.36 -0.96 -4.11
CA CYS A 439 -11.51 -1.16 -4.96
C CYS A 439 -12.46 0.03 -4.98
N GLY A 440 -12.63 0.68 -3.83
CA GLY A 440 -13.54 1.84 -3.70
C GLY A 440 -13.20 3.03 -4.57
N ASP A 441 -11.95 3.17 -4.95
CA ASP A 441 -11.47 4.28 -5.80
C ASP A 441 -11.75 4.02 -7.29
N ARG A 442 -11.79 2.74 -7.69
CA ARG A 442 -12.01 2.33 -9.09
C ARG A 442 -13.47 2.04 -9.40
N SER A 443 -14.23 1.57 -8.42
CA SER A 443 -15.66 1.29 -8.54
C SER A 443 -16.32 1.29 -7.18
N PRO A 444 -17.33 2.15 -6.92
CA PRO A 444 -18.02 2.21 -5.62
C PRO A 444 -18.59 0.84 -5.26
N VAL A 445 -18.17 0.27 -4.15
CA VAL A 445 -18.71 -0.99 -3.65
C VAL A 445 -19.95 -0.67 -2.82
N THR A 446 -21.12 -0.91 -3.38
CA THR A 446 -22.41 -0.69 -2.71
C THR A 446 -22.92 -1.94 -1.96
N GLY A 447 -22.12 -3.02 -1.93
CA GLY A 447 -22.55 -4.35 -1.48
C GLY A 447 -23.30 -5.15 -2.55
N ASN A 448 -23.51 -4.59 -3.73
CA ASN A 448 -24.11 -5.28 -4.86
C ASN A 448 -23.08 -6.23 -5.50
N PRO A 449 -23.40 -7.51 -5.75
CA PRO A 449 -22.49 -8.45 -6.43
C PRO A 449 -21.94 -7.97 -7.78
N THR A 450 -22.71 -7.17 -8.52
CA THR A 450 -22.29 -6.60 -9.80
C THR A 450 -21.18 -5.56 -9.63
N ASP A 451 -21.22 -4.77 -8.57
CA ASP A 451 -20.21 -3.75 -8.30
C ASP A 451 -18.93 -4.43 -7.80
N LEU A 452 -19.04 -5.46 -6.99
CA LEU A 452 -17.92 -6.30 -6.60
C LEU A 452 -17.21 -6.89 -7.82
N LEU A 453 -17.95 -7.47 -8.78
CA LEU A 453 -17.35 -8.04 -9.99
C LEU A 453 -16.60 -6.99 -10.82
N LYS A 454 -17.14 -5.79 -10.97
CA LYS A 454 -16.44 -4.68 -11.65
C LYS A 454 -15.17 -4.29 -10.93
N CYS A 455 -15.22 -4.28 -9.61
CA CYS A 455 -14.08 -4.03 -8.76
C CYS A 455 -12.97 -5.04 -9.00
N LEU A 456 -13.29 -6.33 -8.90
CA LEU A 456 -12.34 -7.42 -9.12
C LEU A 456 -11.72 -7.35 -10.53
N GLN A 457 -12.49 -7.00 -11.54
CA GLN A 457 -12.00 -6.81 -12.92
C GLN A 457 -11.05 -5.61 -13.04
N ALA A 458 -11.34 -4.53 -12.32
CA ALA A 458 -10.47 -3.35 -12.30
C ALA A 458 -9.12 -3.65 -11.63
N GLU A 459 -9.13 -4.39 -10.54
CA GLU A 459 -7.91 -4.80 -9.83
C GLU A 459 -7.08 -5.80 -10.65
N GLU A 460 -7.72 -6.73 -11.36
CA GLU A 460 -7.03 -7.62 -12.29
C GLU A 460 -6.31 -6.85 -13.42
N THR A 461 -6.96 -5.79 -13.93
CA THR A 461 -6.33 -4.90 -14.91
C THR A 461 -5.13 -4.19 -14.29
N ALA A 462 -5.30 -3.63 -13.08
CA ALA A 462 -4.22 -2.99 -12.35
C ALA A 462 -3.03 -3.93 -12.11
N ALA A 463 -3.29 -5.20 -11.80
CA ALA A 463 -2.25 -6.19 -11.59
C ALA A 463 -1.29 -6.30 -12.80
N SER A 464 -1.86 -6.32 -14.01
CA SER A 464 -1.03 -6.38 -15.23
C SER A 464 -0.18 -5.12 -15.44
N GLU A 465 -0.71 -3.98 -15.05
CA GLU A 465 -0.03 -2.68 -15.17
C GLU A 465 1.14 -2.57 -14.18
N GLN A 466 1.06 -3.22 -13.01
CA GLN A 466 2.11 -3.19 -11.99
C GLN A 466 3.42 -3.80 -12.51
N ASP A 467 3.38 -4.98 -13.13
CA ASP A 467 4.59 -5.63 -13.63
C ASP A 467 5.18 -4.87 -14.84
N ILE A 468 4.32 -4.28 -15.68
CA ILE A 468 4.76 -3.41 -16.77
C ILE A 468 5.49 -2.18 -16.21
N THR A 469 4.94 -1.53 -15.19
CA THR A 469 5.55 -0.35 -14.54
C THR A 469 6.88 -0.72 -13.89
N ARG A 470 6.91 -1.78 -13.11
CA ARG A 470 8.14 -2.30 -12.49
C ARG A 470 9.25 -2.54 -13.54
N LEU A 471 8.89 -3.13 -14.68
CA LEU A 471 9.85 -3.40 -15.76
C LEU A 471 10.30 -2.10 -16.46
N SER A 472 9.44 -1.09 -16.56
CA SER A 472 9.82 0.22 -17.11
C SER A 472 10.85 0.95 -16.24
N MET A 473 10.92 0.63 -14.94
CA MET A 473 11.90 1.16 -14.00
C MET A 473 13.27 0.47 -14.09
N SER A 474 13.46 -0.48 -15.02
CA SER A 474 14.75 -1.19 -15.19
C SER A 474 15.88 -0.21 -15.49
N SER A 475 17.02 -0.40 -14.83
CA SER A 475 18.22 0.42 -14.96
C SER A 475 19.47 -0.44 -14.96
N ALA A 476 20.63 0.15 -15.21
CA ALA A 476 21.92 -0.55 -15.07
C ALA A 476 22.16 -1.05 -13.64
N ALA A 477 21.55 -0.41 -12.64
CA ALA A 477 21.65 -0.82 -11.24
C ALA A 477 20.74 -2.01 -10.89
N GLN A 478 19.59 -2.14 -11.57
CA GLN A 478 18.60 -3.22 -11.43
C GLN A 478 18.07 -3.62 -12.82
N PRO A 479 18.82 -4.42 -13.60
CA PRO A 479 18.51 -4.67 -15.03
C PRO A 479 17.20 -5.42 -15.28
N SER A 480 16.69 -6.15 -14.28
CA SER A 480 15.42 -6.89 -14.36
C SER A 480 14.27 -6.17 -13.66
N GLY A 481 14.42 -4.86 -13.46
CA GLY A 481 13.52 -4.02 -12.66
C GLY A 481 13.68 -4.23 -11.16
N PRO A 482 13.13 -3.34 -10.33
CA PRO A 482 13.09 -3.48 -8.87
C PRO A 482 12.24 -4.68 -8.43
N ALA A 483 12.32 -5.06 -7.15
CA ALA A 483 11.31 -5.90 -6.54
C ALA A 483 9.97 -5.16 -6.49
N ILE A 484 8.86 -5.92 -6.35
CA ILE A 484 7.51 -5.37 -6.31
C ILE A 484 6.86 -5.68 -4.96
N PHE A 485 6.09 -4.73 -4.43
CA PHE A 485 5.44 -4.85 -3.13
C PHE A 485 4.10 -4.11 -3.11
N MET A 486 3.08 -4.68 -2.48
CA MET A 486 1.77 -4.05 -2.29
C MET A 486 1.65 -3.61 -0.83
N SER A 487 1.94 -2.33 -0.54
CA SER A 487 2.01 -1.85 0.85
C SER A 487 0.70 -1.37 1.43
N GLU A 488 -0.33 -1.21 0.59
CA GLU A 488 -1.68 -0.98 1.06
C GLU A 488 -2.72 -1.64 0.18
N PHE A 489 -3.75 -2.17 0.82
CA PHE A 489 -4.98 -2.66 0.18
C PHE A 489 -6.06 -2.86 1.23
N GLY A 490 -7.30 -3.02 0.79
CA GLY A 490 -8.39 -3.50 1.63
C GLY A 490 -9.26 -2.39 2.21
N ALA A 491 -8.94 -1.85 3.39
CA ALA A 491 -9.76 -0.87 4.13
C ALA A 491 -11.25 -1.30 4.23
N THR A 492 -11.50 -2.59 4.45
CA THR A 492 -12.84 -3.19 4.28
C THR A 492 -13.13 -4.29 5.29
N THR A 493 -14.41 -4.52 5.58
CA THR A 493 -14.88 -5.72 6.28
C THR A 493 -15.38 -6.81 5.32
N SER A 494 -15.31 -6.56 4.01
CA SER A 494 -15.77 -7.51 2.98
C SER A 494 -14.79 -8.67 2.82
N VAL A 495 -15.17 -9.86 3.31
CA VAL A 495 -14.37 -11.08 3.15
C VAL A 495 -14.10 -11.42 1.68
N PRO A 496 -15.07 -11.31 0.75
CA PRO A 496 -14.81 -11.55 -0.67
C PRO A 496 -13.76 -10.60 -1.26
N LEU A 497 -13.82 -9.31 -0.94
CA LEU A 497 -12.89 -8.32 -1.46
C LEU A 497 -11.48 -8.57 -0.93
N ALA A 498 -11.29 -8.56 0.39
CA ALA A 498 -9.99 -8.82 0.99
C ALA A 498 -9.43 -10.21 0.60
N GLY A 499 -10.31 -11.20 0.39
CA GLY A 499 -9.93 -12.51 -0.09
C GLY A 499 -9.38 -12.47 -1.50
N PHE A 500 -9.97 -11.68 -2.38
CA PHE A 500 -9.52 -11.51 -3.75
C PHE A 500 -8.13 -10.86 -3.80
N ASP A 501 -7.93 -9.76 -3.08
CA ASP A 501 -6.66 -9.03 -3.02
C ASP A 501 -5.49 -9.96 -2.64
N VAL A 502 -5.66 -10.74 -1.57
CA VAL A 502 -4.61 -11.64 -1.10
C VAL A 502 -4.44 -12.90 -1.95
N GLU A 503 -5.48 -13.36 -2.66
CA GLU A 503 -5.35 -14.46 -3.63
C GLU A 503 -4.59 -14.00 -4.86
N TRP A 504 -4.92 -12.83 -5.38
CA TRP A 504 -4.20 -12.23 -6.48
C TRP A 504 -2.71 -12.02 -6.12
N ALA A 505 -2.42 -11.36 -5.00
CA ALA A 505 -1.06 -11.20 -4.51
C ALA A 505 -0.32 -12.55 -4.36
N GLY A 506 -1.03 -13.58 -3.88
CA GLY A 506 -0.49 -14.95 -3.75
C GLY A 506 -0.16 -15.61 -5.07
N LEU A 507 -0.90 -15.35 -6.16
CA LEU A 507 -0.61 -15.89 -7.50
C LEU A 507 0.66 -15.30 -8.11
N ASP A 508 1.01 -14.09 -7.75
CA ASP A 508 2.21 -13.38 -8.18
C ASP A 508 3.35 -13.44 -7.16
N ASP A 509 3.15 -14.18 -6.06
CA ASP A 509 4.11 -14.31 -4.96
C ASP A 509 4.54 -12.95 -4.40
N LEU A 510 3.58 -12.00 -4.30
CA LEU A 510 3.84 -10.65 -3.79
C LEU A 510 3.81 -10.59 -2.26
N GLY A 511 4.70 -9.78 -1.70
CA GLY A 511 4.53 -9.27 -0.35
C GLY A 511 3.40 -8.23 -0.29
N TRP A 512 2.67 -8.20 0.82
CA TRP A 512 1.56 -7.28 0.99
C TRP A 512 1.34 -6.83 2.43
N ILE A 513 0.71 -5.65 2.60
CA ILE A 513 0.37 -5.06 3.90
C ILE A 513 -1.06 -4.52 3.83
N TYR A 514 -1.93 -5.00 4.73
CA TYR A 514 -3.35 -4.62 4.81
C TYR A 514 -3.53 -3.28 5.54
N TRP A 515 -4.42 -2.42 5.09
CA TRP A 515 -4.88 -1.22 5.79
C TRP A 515 -6.17 -1.52 6.58
N ALA A 516 -6.16 -1.50 7.94
CA ALA A 516 -5.06 -1.25 8.85
C ALA A 516 -5.17 -2.12 10.11
N TRP A 517 -4.19 -2.08 11.01
CA TRP A 517 -4.24 -2.86 12.26
C TRP A 517 -5.36 -2.42 13.18
N LYS A 518 -5.41 -1.12 13.50
CA LYS A 518 -6.45 -0.46 14.29
C LYS A 518 -6.89 0.80 13.58
N PHE A 519 -8.13 1.22 13.79
CA PHE A 519 -8.65 2.45 13.21
C PHE A 519 -8.02 3.71 13.80
N TYR A 520 -7.71 3.72 15.10
CA TYR A 520 -7.07 4.83 15.81
C TYR A 520 -7.77 6.20 15.67
N ASP A 521 -9.09 6.20 15.41
CA ASP A 521 -9.88 7.42 15.13
C ASP A 521 -9.34 8.22 13.92
N ASP A 522 -8.92 7.52 12.89
CA ASP A 522 -8.31 8.05 11.68
C ASP A 522 -9.21 9.12 11.02
N PRO A 523 -8.76 10.39 10.86
CA PRO A 523 -9.55 11.47 10.28
C PRO A 523 -9.84 11.28 8.79
N THR A 524 -9.08 10.42 8.12
CA THR A 524 -9.20 10.12 6.68
C THR A 524 -9.78 8.74 6.42
N GLY A 525 -10.14 8.00 7.47
CA GLY A 525 -10.60 6.62 7.41
C GLY A 525 -11.98 6.36 8.00
N SER A 526 -12.23 5.10 8.29
CA SER A 526 -13.43 4.62 8.96
C SER A 526 -13.15 3.42 9.88
N SER A 527 -14.00 3.18 10.87
CA SER A 527 -13.85 2.04 11.79
C SER A 527 -13.88 0.67 11.08
N ALA A 528 -14.37 0.60 9.85
CA ALA A 528 -14.38 -0.62 9.04
C ALA A 528 -12.98 -1.07 8.59
N GLU A 529 -11.99 -0.21 8.62
CA GLU A 529 -10.61 -0.46 8.19
C GLU A 529 -9.82 -1.29 9.21
N GLY A 530 -10.12 -1.13 10.50
CA GLY A 530 -9.39 -1.79 11.57
C GLY A 530 -9.56 -3.30 11.57
N LEU A 531 -8.44 -4.05 11.48
CA LEU A 531 -8.46 -5.50 11.67
C LEU A 531 -8.76 -5.87 13.12
N VAL A 532 -8.28 -5.09 14.07
CA VAL A 532 -8.59 -5.22 15.49
C VAL A 532 -9.58 -4.14 15.89
N GLN A 533 -10.75 -4.59 16.34
CA GLN A 533 -11.84 -3.73 16.80
C GLN A 533 -11.55 -3.14 18.19
N PRO A 534 -12.22 -2.04 18.61
CA PRO A 534 -12.01 -1.43 19.91
C PRO A 534 -12.22 -2.38 21.12
N ASP A 535 -13.09 -3.38 20.98
CA ASP A 535 -13.31 -4.41 22.00
C ASP A 535 -12.24 -5.52 22.03
N GLY A 536 -11.24 -5.42 21.14
CA GLY A 536 -10.15 -6.37 20.98
C GLY A 536 -10.50 -7.60 20.13
N SER A 537 -11.71 -7.70 19.59
CA SER A 537 -12.10 -8.72 18.60
C SER A 537 -11.45 -8.45 17.25
N TYR A 538 -11.57 -9.41 16.34
CA TYR A 538 -11.08 -9.25 14.97
C TYR A 538 -12.21 -8.98 13.99
N SER A 539 -11.95 -8.18 12.98
CA SER A 539 -12.77 -8.08 11.79
C SER A 539 -12.96 -9.45 11.11
N PRO A 540 -14.10 -9.73 10.48
CA PRO A 540 -14.36 -10.99 9.78
C PRO A 540 -13.29 -11.39 8.76
N ILE A 541 -12.58 -10.44 8.18
CA ILE A 541 -11.53 -10.67 7.19
C ILE A 541 -10.27 -11.35 7.74
N VAL A 542 -10.13 -11.45 9.07
CA VAL A 542 -8.96 -12.10 9.68
C VAL A 542 -8.73 -13.52 9.16
N GLY A 543 -9.81 -14.23 8.81
CA GLY A 543 -9.74 -15.58 8.28
C GLY A 543 -9.07 -15.67 6.89
N VAL A 544 -9.15 -14.63 6.08
CA VAL A 544 -8.48 -14.59 4.77
C VAL A 544 -7.10 -13.96 4.83
N LEU A 545 -6.85 -13.06 5.77
CA LEU A 545 -5.54 -12.43 5.95
C LEU A 545 -4.53 -13.33 6.68
N SER A 546 -4.97 -14.12 7.69
CA SER A 546 -4.12 -15.08 8.37
C SER A 546 -4.03 -16.37 7.56
N ARG A 547 -2.97 -16.53 6.77
CA ARG A 547 -2.80 -17.58 5.75
C ARG A 547 -1.63 -18.50 6.09
N THR A 548 -1.69 -19.74 5.60
CA THR A 548 -0.48 -20.58 5.49
C THR A 548 0.28 -20.14 4.26
N TYR A 549 1.53 -19.69 4.42
CA TYR A 549 2.34 -19.15 3.32
C TYR A 549 3.84 -19.28 3.62
N PRO A 550 4.70 -19.31 2.59
CA PRO A 550 6.15 -19.34 2.80
C PRO A 550 6.66 -17.96 3.18
N GLN A 551 7.35 -17.85 4.31
CA GLN A 551 8.04 -16.61 4.72
C GLN A 551 9.46 -16.52 4.17
N ALA A 552 10.10 -17.67 3.89
CA ALA A 552 11.39 -17.72 3.23
C ALA A 552 11.48 -18.97 2.36
N VAL A 553 11.90 -18.80 1.12
CA VAL A 553 12.00 -19.89 0.13
C VAL A 553 13.45 -20.10 -0.29
N ALA A 554 13.97 -21.31 -0.08
CA ALA A 554 15.34 -21.67 -0.49
C ALA A 554 15.42 -21.99 -1.98
N GLY A 555 15.01 -21.06 -2.83
CA GLY A 555 14.94 -21.17 -4.28
C GLY A 555 13.90 -20.21 -4.86
N ASP A 556 13.53 -20.43 -6.11
CA ASP A 556 12.55 -19.62 -6.83
C ASP A 556 11.14 -20.22 -6.64
N PRO A 557 10.15 -19.53 -6.10
CA PRO A 557 8.78 -20.00 -6.03
C PRO A 557 8.21 -20.16 -7.44
N ASN A 558 7.57 -21.29 -7.69
CA ASN A 558 6.92 -21.58 -8.97
C ASN A 558 5.39 -21.54 -8.84
N SER A 559 4.89 -21.85 -7.66
CA SER A 559 3.46 -21.81 -7.34
C SER A 559 3.28 -21.82 -5.82
N VAL A 560 2.52 -20.88 -5.30
CA VAL A 560 2.10 -20.83 -3.90
C VAL A 560 0.59 -20.62 -3.88
N ILE A 561 -0.15 -21.59 -3.34
CA ILE A 561 -1.62 -21.54 -3.31
C ILE A 561 -2.10 -21.92 -1.92
N PHE A 562 -2.98 -21.10 -1.37
CA PHE A 562 -3.68 -21.37 -0.13
C PHE A 562 -5.18 -21.19 -0.30
N ASN A 563 -5.95 -22.16 0.13
CA ASN A 563 -7.40 -22.08 0.13
C ASN A 563 -7.90 -21.83 1.58
N PRO A 564 -8.43 -20.64 1.90
CA PRO A 564 -8.83 -20.30 3.25
C PRO A 564 -10.05 -21.08 3.76
N PHE A 565 -10.86 -21.66 2.87
CA PHE A 565 -12.06 -22.43 3.23
C PHE A 565 -11.74 -23.88 3.61
N THR A 566 -10.76 -24.48 2.94
CA THR A 566 -10.37 -25.87 3.20
C THR A 566 -9.09 -25.98 4.02
N GLY A 567 -8.34 -24.89 4.19
CA GLY A 567 -7.01 -24.88 4.77
C GLY A 567 -5.96 -25.61 3.90
N ALA A 568 -6.27 -25.92 2.65
CA ALA A 568 -5.32 -26.59 1.78
C ALA A 568 -4.25 -25.61 1.30
N PHE A 569 -2.99 -25.92 1.59
CA PHE A 569 -1.82 -25.20 1.12
C PHE A 569 -0.99 -26.07 0.21
N ASN A 570 -0.58 -25.52 -0.92
CA ASN A 570 0.29 -26.16 -1.88
C ASN A 570 1.38 -25.20 -2.33
N MET A 571 2.60 -25.68 -2.33
CA MET A 571 3.75 -24.93 -2.79
C MET A 571 4.67 -25.81 -3.63
N VAL A 572 5.18 -25.23 -4.72
CA VAL A 572 6.26 -25.80 -5.53
C VAL A 572 7.32 -24.74 -5.71
N TYR A 573 8.58 -25.08 -5.48
CA TYR A 573 9.70 -24.19 -5.75
C TYR A 573 10.87 -24.93 -6.40
N SER A 574 11.68 -24.20 -7.17
CA SER A 574 12.92 -24.70 -7.78
C SER A 574 14.10 -24.28 -6.89
N PRO A 575 14.80 -25.24 -6.24
CA PRO A 575 15.97 -24.90 -5.44
C PRO A 575 17.05 -24.23 -6.28
N THR A 576 17.68 -23.19 -5.75
CA THR A 576 18.81 -22.51 -6.39
C THR A 576 20.09 -22.74 -5.59
N GLN A 577 21.25 -22.74 -6.25
CA GLN A 577 22.54 -22.85 -5.55
C GLN A 577 22.86 -21.61 -4.71
N ALA A 578 22.29 -20.46 -5.08
CA ALA A 578 22.44 -19.21 -4.35
C ALA A 578 21.69 -19.22 -3.01
N ALA A 579 20.56 -19.94 -2.94
CA ALA A 579 19.72 -19.98 -1.74
C ALA A 579 20.21 -21.06 -0.76
N GLN A 580 20.71 -20.60 0.38
CA GLN A 580 21.18 -21.47 1.46
C GLN A 580 20.12 -21.60 2.57
N GLY A 581 20.15 -22.70 3.30
CA GLY A 581 19.29 -22.90 4.45
C GLY A 581 18.01 -23.67 4.14
N VAL A 582 16.93 -23.35 4.85
CA VAL A 582 15.65 -24.06 4.78
C VAL A 582 14.56 -23.15 4.23
N THR A 583 13.63 -23.72 3.49
CA THR A 583 12.33 -23.10 3.22
C THR A 583 11.51 -23.09 4.50
N THR A 584 10.94 -21.94 4.84
CA THR A 584 10.16 -21.72 6.07
C THR A 584 8.74 -21.30 5.69
N VAL A 585 7.76 -22.11 6.09
CA VAL A 585 6.33 -21.88 5.85
C VAL A 585 5.64 -21.61 7.17
N PHE A 586 5.02 -20.46 7.32
CA PHE A 586 4.12 -20.21 8.44
C PHE A 586 2.85 -21.05 8.26
N VAL A 587 2.41 -21.72 9.33
CA VAL A 587 1.18 -22.52 9.34
C VAL A 587 0.13 -21.81 10.17
N ALA A 588 -0.93 -21.33 9.54
CA ALA A 588 -2.03 -20.59 10.18
C ALA A 588 -2.93 -21.53 11.01
N ALA A 589 -2.31 -22.27 11.93
CA ALA A 589 -2.94 -23.39 12.64
C ALA A 589 -4.17 -22.98 13.45
N ARG A 590 -4.16 -21.80 14.06
CA ARG A 590 -5.27 -21.31 14.89
C ARG A 590 -6.50 -20.96 14.07
N GLN A 591 -6.30 -20.48 12.84
CA GLN A 591 -7.40 -20.04 11.99
C GLN A 591 -7.98 -21.19 11.15
N HIS A 592 -7.12 -22.08 10.62
CA HIS A 592 -7.54 -23.02 9.60
C HIS A 592 -7.43 -24.50 9.99
N TYR A 593 -6.73 -24.83 11.09
CA TYR A 593 -6.48 -26.23 11.46
C TYR A 593 -6.82 -26.54 12.92
N PRO A 594 -8.06 -26.28 13.39
CA PRO A 594 -8.43 -26.46 14.81
C PRO A 594 -8.26 -27.89 15.28
N ASN A 595 -8.38 -28.88 14.39
CA ASN A 595 -8.23 -30.32 14.68
C ASN A 595 -6.85 -30.87 14.29
N GLY A 596 -5.86 -29.99 14.04
CA GLY A 596 -4.52 -30.35 13.58
C GLY A 596 -4.40 -30.40 12.07
N TRP A 597 -3.19 -30.67 11.60
CA TRP A 597 -2.85 -30.68 10.17
C TRP A 597 -1.85 -31.77 9.81
N CYS A 598 -1.84 -32.12 8.53
CA CYS A 598 -0.83 -32.95 7.91
C CYS A 598 0.06 -32.11 7.02
N SER A 599 1.37 -32.20 7.19
CA SER A 599 2.36 -31.69 6.26
C SER A 599 2.93 -32.83 5.42
N ALA A 600 2.98 -32.68 4.10
CA ALA A 600 3.64 -33.64 3.22
C ALA A 600 4.68 -32.93 2.34
N VAL A 601 5.85 -33.56 2.19
CA VAL A 601 6.98 -33.00 1.44
C VAL A 601 7.54 -34.05 0.50
N LYS A 602 7.77 -33.70 -0.78
CA LYS A 602 8.50 -34.49 -1.76
C LYS A 602 9.77 -33.77 -2.18
N ASN A 603 10.87 -34.49 -2.29
CA ASN A 603 12.21 -33.99 -2.60
C ASN A 603 12.80 -33.07 -1.51
N GLY A 604 12.27 -33.15 -0.30
CA GLY A 604 12.72 -32.43 0.87
C GLY A 604 12.57 -33.25 2.15
N ARG A 605 13.11 -32.72 3.23
CA ARG A 605 12.99 -33.26 4.61
C ARG A 605 12.42 -32.21 5.52
N ILE A 606 11.36 -32.54 6.24
CA ILE A 606 10.82 -31.69 7.31
C ILE A 606 11.83 -31.67 8.47
N THR A 607 12.20 -30.48 8.93
CA THR A 607 13.18 -30.27 10.00
C THR A 607 12.56 -29.64 11.25
N SER A 608 11.37 -29.05 11.14
CA SER A 608 10.60 -28.55 12.28
C SER A 608 9.97 -29.68 13.09
N LYS A 609 9.74 -29.43 14.40
CA LYS A 609 8.98 -30.35 15.25
C LYS A 609 7.49 -30.32 14.90
N PRO A 610 6.74 -31.42 15.15
CA PRO A 610 5.28 -31.38 15.05
C PRO A 610 4.70 -30.27 15.92
N GLY A 611 3.71 -29.54 15.39
CA GLY A 611 3.04 -28.42 16.07
C GLY A 611 3.84 -27.11 16.12
N ALA A 612 5.00 -27.02 15.46
CA ALA A 612 5.67 -25.74 15.29
C ALA A 612 4.84 -24.82 14.40
N SER A 613 4.77 -23.53 14.72
CA SER A 613 4.07 -22.53 13.91
C SER A 613 4.72 -22.33 12.53
N HIS A 614 5.98 -22.73 12.41
CA HIS A 614 6.72 -22.70 11.14
C HIS A 614 7.16 -24.11 10.75
N LEU A 615 6.66 -24.57 9.59
CA LEU A 615 7.13 -25.77 8.94
C LEU A 615 8.44 -25.44 8.22
N THR A 616 9.54 -26.07 8.61
CA THR A 616 10.83 -25.91 7.94
C THR A 616 11.18 -27.14 7.11
N VAL A 617 11.60 -26.88 5.86
CA VAL A 617 11.92 -27.92 4.88
C VAL A 617 13.31 -27.71 4.32
N GLN A 618 14.16 -28.73 4.48
CA GLN A 618 15.47 -28.82 3.86
C GLN A 618 15.36 -29.57 2.54
N THR A 619 15.84 -28.98 1.44
CA THR A 619 15.99 -29.68 0.17
C THR A 619 16.90 -30.88 0.30
N VAL A 620 16.55 -31.99 -0.35
CA VAL A 620 17.35 -33.25 -0.34
C VAL A 620 17.84 -33.57 -1.73
N GLY A 621 19.15 -33.76 -1.87
CA GLY A 621 19.79 -34.00 -3.17
C GLY A 621 19.77 -32.71 -4.05
N HIS A 622 19.66 -32.92 -5.36
CA HIS A 622 19.62 -31.87 -6.37
C HIS A 622 18.34 -31.99 -7.23
N PRO A 623 17.14 -31.89 -6.61
CA PRO A 623 15.92 -32.01 -7.38
C PRO A 623 15.69 -30.73 -8.20
N THR A 624 14.97 -30.88 -9.31
CA THR A 624 14.50 -29.73 -10.09
C THR A 624 13.42 -28.94 -9.36
N GLN A 625 12.62 -29.64 -8.54
CA GLN A 625 11.53 -29.03 -7.77
C GLN A 625 11.35 -29.70 -6.41
N VAL A 626 10.95 -28.92 -5.42
CA VAL A 626 10.48 -29.37 -4.10
C VAL A 626 9.00 -29.06 -3.98
N TYR A 627 8.24 -30.01 -3.42
CA TYR A 627 6.81 -29.89 -3.24
C TYR A 627 6.48 -29.91 -1.74
N ILE A 628 5.64 -28.99 -1.30
CA ILE A 628 5.18 -28.89 0.09
C ILE A 628 3.66 -28.78 0.07
N THR A 629 2.98 -29.55 0.89
CA THR A 629 1.54 -29.40 1.13
C THR A 629 1.24 -29.38 2.60
N VAL A 630 0.21 -28.61 2.99
CA VAL A 630 -0.40 -28.67 4.32
C VAL A 630 -1.92 -28.81 4.15
N THR A 631 -2.50 -29.76 4.85
CA THR A 631 -3.94 -30.04 4.79
C THR A 631 -4.50 -30.20 6.21
N ALA A 632 -5.77 -29.87 6.41
CA ALA A 632 -6.45 -30.10 7.68
C ALA A 632 -6.53 -31.60 8.00
N GLY A 633 -6.44 -31.94 9.27
CA GLY A 633 -6.60 -33.30 9.79
C GLY A 633 -5.32 -34.12 9.83
N ALA A 634 -5.47 -35.43 10.02
CA ALA A 634 -4.36 -36.38 10.15
C ALA A 634 -3.75 -36.73 8.77
N CYS A 635 -2.48 -37.07 8.78
CA CYS A 635 -1.84 -37.62 7.58
C CYS A 635 -2.46 -38.97 7.18
N PRO A 636 -2.43 -39.30 5.88
CA PRO A 636 -2.75 -40.64 5.43
C PRO A 636 -1.88 -41.68 6.13
N SER A 637 -2.48 -42.80 6.56
CA SER A 637 -1.79 -43.96 7.13
C SER A 637 -0.94 -44.65 6.07
#